data_861baeae240ff7b5213a7f014c52fd02
#
_entry.id   861baeae240ff7b5213a7f014c52fd02
#
_cell.length_a   1.000
_cell.length_b   1.000
_cell.length_c   1.000
_cell.angle_alpha   90.00
_cell.angle_beta   90.00
_cell.angle_gamma   90.00
#
_symmetry.space_group_name_H-M   'P 1'
#
loop_
_entity.id
_entity.type
_entity.pdbx_description
1 polymer ?
#
loop_
_entity_poly.entity_id
_entity_poly.type
_entity_poly.pdbx_seq_one_letter_code
_entity_poly.pdbx_strand_id
1 'polypeptide(L)'
;MTIVWAVLAFALMILLHEGGHFTAAKLCGVRVDEFALGLGPVLLKKKAGETTYALRALPFGGQCVMGEDDETDTDPRAFLNAAAWKRAVILAAGVTMNFLMGFVVLLCLYAPAQGFVTPTIDAFMEKFTGGGETGLRPGDTILEVDGYNVYLSTDISTALAKGRDAYYDIWLVRDGEKLHLENVYIAPQEYELNGETVEYYGFYLRAEPATAGVKLRVTWYSCVNVVRLVIESLK
;
A
#
# COMPACT_ATOMS: atom_id res chain seq x y z
N MET A 1 -7.05 10.68 -24.69
CA MET A 1 -6.61 9.30 -24.41
C MET A 1 -6.46 9.02 -22.91
N THR A 2 -5.80 9.88 -22.12
CA THR A 2 -5.56 9.69 -20.67
C THR A 2 -6.85 9.52 -19.85
N ILE A 3 -7.89 10.33 -20.12
CA ILE A 3 -9.16 10.25 -19.40
C ILE A 3 -9.86 8.90 -19.62
N VAL A 4 -9.81 8.36 -20.84
CA VAL A 4 -10.42 7.06 -21.15
C VAL A 4 -9.75 5.94 -20.36
N TRP A 5 -8.41 5.92 -20.31
CA TRP A 5 -7.68 4.95 -19.52
C TRP A 5 -7.95 5.08 -18.02
N ALA A 6 -8.08 6.32 -17.53
CA ALA A 6 -8.42 6.56 -16.11
C ALA A 6 -9.81 6.01 -15.78
N VAL A 7 -10.82 6.25 -16.63
CA VAL A 7 -12.17 5.72 -16.46
C VAL A 7 -12.18 4.19 -16.50
N LEU A 8 -11.47 3.59 -17.45
CA LEU A 8 -11.37 2.13 -17.54
C LEU A 8 -10.67 1.50 -16.33
N ALA A 9 -9.59 2.10 -15.85
CA ALA A 9 -8.89 1.63 -14.65
C ALA A 9 -9.78 1.73 -13.41
N PHE A 10 -10.53 2.84 -13.27
CA PHE A 10 -11.46 3.03 -12.18
C PHE A 10 -12.63 2.03 -12.24
N ALA A 11 -13.21 1.80 -13.42
CA ALA A 11 -14.26 0.81 -13.61
C ALA A 11 -13.76 -0.62 -13.29
N LEU A 12 -12.52 -0.96 -13.68
CA LEU A 12 -11.90 -2.25 -13.35
C LEU A 12 -11.71 -2.39 -11.83
N MET A 13 -11.26 -1.32 -11.16
CA MET A 13 -11.08 -1.32 -9.70
C MET A 13 -12.40 -1.60 -8.98
N ILE A 14 -13.48 -0.95 -9.42
CA ILE A 14 -14.83 -1.16 -8.87
C ILE A 14 -15.29 -2.60 -9.14
N LEU A 15 -15.13 -3.08 -10.36
CA LEU A 15 -15.52 -4.45 -10.72
C LEU A 15 -14.82 -5.50 -9.85
N LEU A 16 -13.54 -5.33 -9.59
CA LEU A 16 -12.77 -6.23 -8.71
C LEU A 16 -13.22 -6.10 -7.25
N HIS A 17 -13.49 -4.90 -6.79
CA HIS A 17 -14.01 -4.65 -5.44
C HIS A 17 -15.34 -5.35 -5.21
N GLU A 18 -16.33 -5.09 -6.07
CA GLU A 18 -17.65 -5.73 -6.00
C GLU A 18 -17.54 -7.25 -6.24
N GLY A 19 -16.64 -7.67 -7.14
CA GLY A 19 -16.31 -9.08 -7.39
C GLY A 19 -15.75 -9.79 -6.17
N GLY A 20 -15.04 -9.07 -5.30
CA GLY A 20 -14.60 -9.56 -3.99
C GLY A 20 -15.76 -9.89 -3.08
N HIS A 21 -16.69 -8.95 -2.89
CA HIS A 21 -17.92 -9.15 -2.11
C HIS A 21 -18.74 -10.31 -2.67
N PHE A 22 -18.97 -10.31 -3.98
CA PHE A 22 -19.70 -11.35 -4.68
C PHE A 22 -19.11 -12.75 -4.43
N THR A 23 -17.81 -12.89 -4.66
CA THR A 23 -17.11 -14.17 -4.52
C THR A 23 -17.17 -14.68 -3.07
N ALA A 24 -16.88 -13.79 -2.11
CA ALA A 24 -16.91 -14.13 -0.69
C ALA A 24 -18.33 -14.50 -0.23
N ALA A 25 -19.37 -13.78 -0.69
CA ALA A 25 -20.77 -14.10 -0.39
C ALA A 25 -21.14 -15.48 -0.89
N LYS A 26 -20.83 -15.82 -2.15
CA LYS A 26 -21.08 -17.15 -2.71
C LYS A 26 -20.33 -18.26 -1.96
N LEU A 27 -19.07 -18.06 -1.60
CA LEU A 27 -18.27 -19.01 -0.82
C LEU A 27 -18.81 -19.21 0.61
N CYS A 28 -19.34 -18.15 1.22
CA CYS A 28 -19.97 -18.19 2.54
C CYS A 28 -21.41 -18.72 2.53
N GLY A 29 -21.97 -18.99 1.34
CA GLY A 29 -23.37 -19.46 1.16
C GLY A 29 -24.41 -18.35 1.38
N VAL A 30 -24.00 -17.09 1.26
CA VAL A 30 -24.89 -15.91 1.29
C VAL A 30 -25.48 -15.69 -0.09
N ARG A 31 -26.80 -15.41 -0.14
CA ARG A 31 -27.53 -15.11 -1.37
C ARG A 31 -27.08 -13.78 -1.93
N VAL A 32 -26.86 -13.73 -3.25
CA VAL A 32 -26.61 -12.48 -3.98
C VAL A 32 -27.74 -12.27 -4.98
N ASP A 33 -28.55 -11.25 -4.75
CA ASP A 33 -29.74 -10.95 -5.55
C ASP A 33 -29.39 -10.18 -6.82
N GLU A 34 -28.51 -9.18 -6.72
CA GLU A 34 -28.01 -8.42 -7.88
C GLU A 34 -26.50 -8.17 -7.78
N PHE A 35 -25.83 -8.33 -8.91
CA PHE A 35 -24.46 -7.90 -9.12
C PHE A 35 -24.45 -6.91 -10.29
N ALA A 36 -24.23 -5.65 -10.02
CA ALA A 36 -24.28 -4.58 -11.01
C ALA A 36 -22.96 -3.80 -11.09
N LEU A 37 -22.55 -3.50 -12.32
CA LEU A 37 -21.46 -2.58 -12.62
C LEU A 37 -22.03 -1.25 -13.11
N GLY A 38 -21.58 -0.16 -12.50
CA GLY A 38 -22.02 1.20 -12.81
C GLY A 38 -23.25 1.64 -12.02
N LEU A 39 -23.64 2.89 -12.24
CA LEU A 39 -24.80 3.56 -11.64
C LEU A 39 -25.79 4.03 -12.71
N GLY A 40 -27.00 4.44 -12.29
CA GLY A 40 -28.02 4.99 -13.17
C GLY A 40 -28.86 3.93 -13.88
N PRO A 41 -29.46 4.26 -15.05
CA PRO A 41 -30.38 3.37 -15.76
C PRO A 41 -29.67 2.12 -16.26
N VAL A 42 -30.39 1.00 -16.20
CA VAL A 42 -29.89 -0.31 -16.64
C VAL A 42 -29.81 -0.35 -18.16
N LEU A 43 -28.62 -0.64 -18.68
CA LEU A 43 -28.39 -0.85 -20.12
C LEU A 43 -28.57 -2.31 -20.52
N LEU A 44 -28.03 -3.22 -19.72
CA LEU A 44 -28.10 -4.67 -19.94
C LEU A 44 -28.42 -5.35 -18.61
N LYS A 45 -29.32 -6.33 -18.66
CA LYS A 45 -29.71 -7.14 -17.50
C LYS A 45 -29.90 -8.58 -17.90
N LYS A 46 -29.29 -9.49 -17.14
CA LYS A 46 -29.44 -10.94 -17.36
C LYS A 46 -29.52 -11.65 -16.02
N LYS A 47 -30.55 -12.47 -15.85
CA LYS A 47 -30.66 -13.36 -14.68
C LYS A 47 -29.94 -14.68 -14.97
N ALA A 48 -29.07 -15.11 -14.07
CA ALA A 48 -28.43 -16.42 -14.11
C ALA A 48 -28.47 -17.06 -12.73
N GLY A 49 -29.24 -18.14 -12.60
CA GLY A 49 -29.54 -18.73 -11.31
C GLY A 49 -30.36 -17.80 -10.43
N GLU A 50 -29.91 -17.59 -9.21
CA GLU A 50 -30.55 -16.67 -8.25
C GLU A 50 -30.11 -15.21 -8.43
N THR A 51 -28.97 -14.97 -9.09
CA THR A 51 -28.38 -13.63 -9.20
C THR A 51 -28.75 -12.95 -10.51
N THR A 52 -29.09 -11.67 -10.43
CA THR A 52 -29.28 -10.79 -11.56
C THR A 52 -28.00 -10.03 -11.83
N TYR A 53 -27.43 -10.15 -13.02
CA TYR A 53 -26.27 -9.39 -13.47
C TYR A 53 -26.73 -8.16 -14.25
N ALA A 54 -26.25 -6.97 -13.93
CA ALA A 54 -26.64 -5.73 -14.60
C ALA A 54 -25.43 -4.87 -14.97
N LEU A 55 -25.53 -4.24 -16.13
CA LEU A 55 -24.63 -3.15 -16.56
C LEU A 55 -25.44 -1.87 -16.64
N ARG A 56 -24.96 -0.82 -15.97
CA ARG A 56 -25.62 0.49 -15.88
C ARG A 56 -24.87 1.54 -16.69
N ALA A 57 -25.55 2.64 -16.99
CA ALA A 57 -25.09 3.64 -17.96
C ALA A 57 -23.83 4.41 -17.52
N LEU A 58 -23.70 4.69 -16.24
CA LEU A 58 -22.56 5.44 -15.70
C LEU A 58 -21.50 4.49 -15.20
N PRO A 59 -20.25 4.54 -15.71
CA PRO A 59 -19.19 3.61 -15.35
C PRO A 59 -18.56 3.90 -13.97
N PHE A 60 -19.30 4.55 -13.09
CA PHE A 60 -18.91 4.89 -11.73
C PHE A 60 -19.75 4.09 -10.75
N GLY A 61 -19.08 3.45 -9.76
CA GLY A 61 -19.76 2.63 -8.77
C GLY A 61 -20.06 1.21 -9.25
N GLY A 62 -20.50 0.41 -8.30
CA GLY A 62 -20.96 -0.94 -8.49
C GLY A 62 -21.93 -1.28 -7.36
N GLN A 63 -22.54 -2.46 -7.43
CA GLN A 63 -23.47 -2.90 -6.41
C GLN A 63 -23.50 -4.43 -6.35
N CYS A 64 -23.36 -4.96 -5.14
CA CYS A 64 -23.54 -6.37 -4.83
C CYS A 64 -24.64 -6.49 -3.76
N VAL A 65 -25.89 -6.68 -4.19
CA VAL A 65 -27.06 -6.73 -3.29
C VAL A 65 -27.22 -8.13 -2.72
N MET A 66 -27.30 -8.25 -1.39
CA MET A 66 -27.32 -9.51 -0.65
C MET A 66 -28.53 -9.61 0.32
N GLY A 67 -29.60 -8.86 0.05
CA GLY A 67 -30.78 -8.80 0.91
C GLY A 67 -30.60 -7.98 2.19
N GLU A 68 -29.63 -7.04 2.20
CA GLU A 68 -29.37 -6.17 3.34
C GLU A 68 -30.41 -5.06 3.54
N ASP A 69 -31.15 -4.73 2.51
CA ASP A 69 -32.17 -3.67 2.55
C ASP A 69 -33.53 -4.15 3.10
N ASP A 70 -33.72 -5.44 3.31
CA ASP A 70 -34.95 -6.03 3.80
C ASP A 70 -34.77 -6.68 5.18
N GLU A 71 -35.03 -5.90 6.23
CA GLU A 71 -34.98 -6.38 7.62
C GLU A 71 -36.04 -7.46 7.92
N THR A 72 -37.05 -7.62 7.06
CA THR A 72 -38.09 -8.64 7.18
C THR A 72 -37.75 -9.93 6.46
N ASP A 73 -36.65 -9.98 5.71
CA ASP A 73 -36.19 -11.16 5.00
C ASP A 73 -35.83 -12.30 5.97
N THR A 74 -36.60 -13.36 5.95
CA THR A 74 -36.39 -14.54 6.79
C THR A 74 -35.50 -15.60 6.16
N ASP A 75 -34.99 -15.39 4.93
CA ASP A 75 -34.05 -16.34 4.30
C ASP A 75 -32.77 -16.45 5.16
N PRO A 76 -32.41 -17.64 5.65
CA PRO A 76 -31.20 -17.85 6.42
C PRO A 76 -29.92 -17.53 5.60
N ARG A 77 -30.01 -17.40 4.27
CA ARG A 77 -28.94 -17.02 3.38
C ARG A 77 -28.86 -15.51 3.10
N ALA A 78 -29.79 -14.70 3.63
CA ALA A 78 -29.67 -13.25 3.57
C ALA A 78 -28.45 -12.76 4.37
N PHE A 79 -27.81 -11.68 3.94
CA PHE A 79 -26.60 -11.15 4.57
C PHE A 79 -26.81 -10.84 6.06
N LEU A 80 -27.95 -10.24 6.43
CA LEU A 80 -28.26 -9.88 7.83
C LEU A 80 -28.41 -11.12 8.73
N ASN A 81 -28.89 -12.23 8.18
CA ASN A 81 -29.11 -13.50 8.90
C ASN A 81 -27.83 -14.36 8.95
N ALA A 82 -26.81 -14.02 8.19
CA ALA A 82 -25.53 -14.73 8.19
C ALA A 82 -24.74 -14.49 9.47
N ALA A 83 -23.97 -15.51 9.90
CA ALA A 83 -23.09 -15.41 11.06
C ALA A 83 -22.12 -14.22 10.94
N ALA A 84 -21.84 -13.53 12.05
CA ALA A 84 -21.03 -12.31 12.09
C ALA A 84 -19.67 -12.44 11.38
N TRP A 85 -18.98 -13.58 11.55
CA TRP A 85 -17.71 -13.82 10.87
C TRP A 85 -17.83 -13.87 9.35
N LYS A 86 -18.93 -14.45 8.80
CA LYS A 86 -19.19 -14.48 7.35
C LYS A 86 -19.39 -13.06 6.82
N ARG A 87 -20.17 -12.24 7.52
CA ARG A 87 -20.38 -10.83 7.19
C ARG A 87 -19.06 -10.07 7.19
N ALA A 88 -18.21 -10.27 8.22
CA ALA A 88 -16.89 -9.65 8.28
C ALA A 88 -15.99 -10.06 7.11
N VAL A 89 -15.96 -11.33 6.73
CA VAL A 89 -15.20 -11.83 5.57
C VAL A 89 -15.70 -11.19 4.27
N ILE A 90 -17.03 -11.13 4.08
CA ILE A 90 -17.63 -10.53 2.89
C ILE A 90 -17.28 -9.06 2.79
N LEU A 91 -17.42 -8.30 3.88
CA LEU A 91 -17.08 -6.86 3.91
C LEU A 91 -15.60 -6.60 3.66
N ALA A 92 -14.71 -7.44 4.21
CA ALA A 92 -13.27 -7.31 4.01
C ALA A 92 -12.83 -7.70 2.58
N ALA A 93 -13.59 -8.56 1.88
CA ALA A 93 -13.19 -9.11 0.59
C ALA A 93 -13.05 -8.04 -0.50
N GLY A 94 -13.91 -7.02 -0.53
CA GLY A 94 -13.82 -5.92 -1.49
C GLY A 94 -12.50 -5.14 -1.35
N VAL A 95 -12.17 -4.76 -0.12
CA VAL A 95 -10.92 -4.05 0.18
C VAL A 95 -9.69 -4.93 -0.11
N THR A 96 -9.79 -6.23 0.20
CA THR A 96 -8.72 -7.20 -0.09
C THR A 96 -8.46 -7.30 -1.60
N MET A 97 -9.51 -7.33 -2.43
CA MET A 97 -9.35 -7.35 -3.89
C MET A 97 -8.69 -6.07 -4.43
N ASN A 98 -9.02 -4.90 -3.88
CA ASN A 98 -8.35 -3.66 -4.26
C ASN A 98 -6.87 -3.67 -3.86
N PHE A 99 -6.53 -4.19 -2.67
CA PHE A 99 -5.14 -4.35 -2.24
C PHE A 99 -4.37 -5.30 -3.18
N LEU A 100 -4.96 -6.46 -3.53
CA LEU A 100 -4.35 -7.42 -4.46
C LEU A 100 -4.15 -6.81 -5.85
N MET A 101 -5.13 -6.04 -6.35
CA MET A 101 -4.98 -5.33 -7.62
C MET A 101 -3.84 -4.33 -7.55
N GLY A 102 -3.76 -3.50 -6.50
CA GLY A 102 -2.67 -2.54 -6.29
C GLY A 102 -1.31 -3.24 -6.25
N PHE A 103 -1.21 -4.38 -5.57
CA PHE A 103 0.00 -5.21 -5.54
C PHE A 103 0.41 -5.69 -6.94
N VAL A 104 -0.53 -6.22 -7.73
CA VAL A 104 -0.25 -6.68 -9.11
C VAL A 104 0.17 -5.51 -10.00
N VAL A 105 -0.50 -4.37 -9.92
CA VAL A 105 -0.15 -3.17 -10.69
C VAL A 105 1.27 -2.70 -10.36
N LEU A 106 1.61 -2.60 -9.07
CA LEU A 106 2.97 -2.22 -8.65
C LEU A 106 4.01 -3.24 -9.11
N LEU A 107 3.71 -4.53 -9.02
CA LEU A 107 4.60 -5.58 -9.51
C LEU A 107 4.88 -5.44 -11.01
N CYS A 108 3.84 -5.14 -11.80
CA CYS A 108 3.99 -4.85 -13.23
C CYS A 108 4.82 -3.59 -13.49
N LEU A 109 4.62 -2.53 -12.71
CA LEU A 109 5.41 -1.30 -12.81
C LEU A 109 6.88 -1.52 -12.46
N TYR A 110 7.18 -2.38 -11.48
CA TYR A 110 8.54 -2.72 -11.09
C TYR A 110 9.18 -3.83 -11.94
N ALA A 111 8.40 -4.48 -12.83
CA ALA A 111 8.93 -5.53 -13.69
C ALA A 111 10.17 -5.11 -14.51
N PRO A 112 10.21 -3.92 -15.17
CA PRO A 112 11.36 -3.47 -15.94
C PRO A 112 12.50 -2.90 -15.08
N ALA A 113 12.33 -2.72 -13.76
CA ALA A 113 13.36 -2.17 -12.89
C ALA A 113 14.61 -3.06 -12.88
N GLN A 114 15.79 -2.44 -12.94
CA GLN A 114 17.08 -3.13 -12.89
C GLN A 114 17.70 -3.14 -11.49
N GLY A 115 17.30 -2.22 -10.61
CA GLY A 115 17.75 -2.12 -9.23
C GLY A 115 16.78 -1.35 -8.36
N PHE A 116 16.92 -1.52 -7.06
CA PHE A 116 16.20 -0.75 -6.04
C PHE A 116 17.16 -0.23 -5.00
N VAL A 117 16.92 1.01 -4.56
CA VAL A 117 17.66 1.59 -3.42
C VAL A 117 17.09 1.01 -2.13
N THR A 118 17.97 0.48 -1.30
CA THR A 118 17.63 -0.14 -0.01
C THR A 118 17.92 0.82 1.15
N PRO A 119 17.37 0.61 2.34
CA PRO A 119 17.68 1.42 3.52
C PRO A 119 19.06 1.09 4.13
N THR A 120 19.98 0.60 3.32
CA THR A 120 21.36 0.30 3.74
C THR A 120 22.28 1.43 3.34
N ILE A 121 23.05 1.95 4.27
CA ILE A 121 24.02 3.03 4.03
C ILE A 121 25.18 2.46 3.22
N ASP A 122 25.53 3.11 2.12
CA ASP A 122 26.66 2.74 1.28
C ASP A 122 27.90 3.59 1.59
N ALA A 123 27.72 4.91 1.66
CA ALA A 123 28.79 5.86 1.94
C ALA A 123 28.21 7.15 2.55
N PHE A 124 29.12 8.00 3.08
CA PHE A 124 28.79 9.34 3.56
C PHE A 124 29.33 10.41 2.64
N MET A 125 28.62 11.54 2.60
CA MET A 125 29.10 12.78 2.01
C MET A 125 30.03 13.52 3.00
N GLU A 126 30.89 14.45 2.52
CA GLU A 126 31.88 15.12 3.34
C GLU A 126 31.32 15.80 4.60
N LYS A 127 30.12 16.36 4.54
CA LYS A 127 29.50 17.11 5.64
C LYS A 127 28.56 16.28 6.51
N PHE A 128 28.56 14.95 6.39
CA PHE A 128 27.66 14.11 7.17
C PHE A 128 27.97 14.20 8.67
N THR A 129 26.94 14.46 9.48
CA THR A 129 27.07 14.71 10.92
C THR A 129 26.85 13.49 11.80
N GLY A 130 26.10 12.47 11.33
CA GLY A 130 25.69 11.29 12.13
C GLY A 130 26.69 10.13 12.11
N GLY A 131 27.89 10.30 11.58
CA GLY A 131 28.93 9.28 11.51
C GLY A 131 29.83 9.23 12.76
N GLY A 132 30.72 8.24 12.82
CA GLY A 132 31.72 8.11 13.89
C GLY A 132 31.68 6.79 14.61
N GLU A 133 32.48 6.66 15.68
CA GLU A 133 32.58 5.40 16.45
C GLU A 133 31.26 4.99 17.10
N THR A 134 30.49 5.95 17.58
CA THR A 134 29.18 5.78 18.22
C THR A 134 28.00 6.00 17.30
N GLY A 135 28.25 6.46 16.05
CA GLY A 135 27.24 6.80 15.05
C GLY A 135 27.01 5.72 13.99
N LEU A 136 26.38 6.17 12.89
CA LEU A 136 26.13 5.35 11.72
C LEU A 136 27.44 5.00 10.98
N ARG A 137 27.45 3.86 10.29
CA ARG A 137 28.58 3.36 9.48
C ARG A 137 28.11 2.88 8.11
N PRO A 138 28.97 2.91 7.09
CA PRO A 138 28.69 2.22 5.84
C PRO A 138 28.44 0.71 6.11
N GLY A 139 27.40 0.17 5.48
CA GLY A 139 26.92 -1.19 5.72
C GLY A 139 25.74 -1.30 6.68
N ASP A 140 25.44 -0.28 7.49
CA ASP A 140 24.29 -0.27 8.37
C ASP A 140 22.98 -0.30 7.58
N THR A 141 22.07 -1.19 7.94
CA THR A 141 20.71 -1.21 7.40
C THR A 141 19.75 -0.63 8.44
N ILE A 142 19.16 0.52 8.14
CA ILE A 142 18.25 1.22 9.06
C ILE A 142 16.92 0.48 9.09
N LEU A 143 16.41 0.17 10.29
CA LEU A 143 15.14 -0.51 10.53
C LEU A 143 14.05 0.43 11.04
N GLU A 144 14.45 1.43 11.86
CA GLU A 144 13.53 2.34 12.53
C GLU A 144 14.26 3.62 12.92
N VAL A 145 13.57 4.75 12.86
CA VAL A 145 14.04 6.05 13.33
C VAL A 145 12.93 6.68 14.16
N ASP A 146 13.18 6.97 15.45
CA ASP A 146 12.23 7.53 16.41
C ASP A 146 10.86 6.82 16.42
N GLY A 147 10.84 5.49 16.43
CA GLY A 147 9.61 4.70 16.39
C GLY A 147 8.96 4.58 14.99
N TYR A 148 9.56 5.22 13.98
CA TYR A 148 9.08 5.12 12.61
C TYR A 148 9.78 4.00 11.85
N ASN A 149 9.03 2.93 11.53
CA ASN A 149 9.58 1.78 10.82
C ASN A 149 10.03 2.14 9.41
N VAL A 150 11.23 1.72 9.04
CA VAL A 150 11.85 1.92 7.73
C VAL A 150 11.76 0.63 6.91
N TYR A 151 10.94 0.62 5.89
CA TYR A 151 10.79 -0.49 4.95
C TYR A 151 11.41 -0.19 3.59
N LEU A 152 11.33 1.07 3.17
CA LEU A 152 11.86 1.57 1.91
C LEU A 152 12.89 2.68 2.18
N SER A 153 13.79 2.91 1.24
CA SER A 153 14.78 3.99 1.34
C SER A 153 14.15 5.38 1.56
N THR A 154 12.98 5.62 0.97
CA THR A 154 12.21 6.87 1.14
C THR A 154 11.68 7.08 2.55
N ASP A 155 11.51 6.00 3.33
CA ASP A 155 11.03 6.10 4.72
C ASP A 155 12.04 6.80 5.62
N ILE A 156 13.35 6.68 5.32
CA ILE A 156 14.42 7.32 6.10
C ILE A 156 14.25 8.85 6.02
N SER A 157 14.14 9.40 4.81
CA SER A 157 13.95 10.85 4.64
C SER A 157 12.65 11.34 5.30
N THR A 158 11.59 10.53 5.21
CA THR A 158 10.31 10.84 5.86
C THR A 158 10.43 10.85 7.38
N ALA A 159 11.14 9.87 7.96
CA ALA A 159 11.35 9.77 9.39
C ALA A 159 12.20 10.92 9.91
N LEU A 160 13.33 11.20 9.25
CA LEU A 160 14.22 12.31 9.61
C LEU A 160 13.52 13.69 9.49
N ALA A 161 12.66 13.88 8.49
CA ALA A 161 11.89 15.11 8.35
C ALA A 161 10.83 15.33 9.44
N LYS A 162 10.40 14.27 10.16
CA LYS A 162 9.49 14.36 11.31
C LYS A 162 10.19 14.76 12.61
N GLY A 163 11.50 14.60 12.70
CA GLY A 163 12.31 14.97 13.87
C GLY A 163 12.28 16.48 14.12
N ARG A 164 12.39 16.88 15.42
CA ARG A 164 12.28 18.29 15.84
C ARG A 164 13.63 18.94 16.18
N ASP A 165 14.62 18.14 16.54
CA ASP A 165 15.88 18.61 17.14
C ASP A 165 17.13 18.03 16.51
N ALA A 166 16.99 17.31 15.38
CA ALA A 166 18.06 16.62 14.66
C ALA A 166 18.81 15.52 15.46
N TYR A 167 18.26 15.10 16.61
CA TYR A 167 18.74 13.96 17.38
C TYR A 167 17.75 12.82 17.22
N TYR A 168 18.24 11.63 16.88
CA TYR A 168 17.39 10.48 16.53
C TYR A 168 17.82 9.22 17.25
N ASP A 169 16.85 8.45 17.70
CA ASP A 169 17.04 7.08 18.17
C ASP A 169 16.85 6.12 17.00
N ILE A 170 17.88 5.36 16.66
CA ILE A 170 17.91 4.56 15.44
C ILE A 170 18.12 3.08 15.76
N TRP A 171 17.19 2.23 15.33
CA TRP A 171 17.39 0.81 15.24
C TRP A 171 17.94 0.43 13.87
N LEU A 172 19.01 -0.37 13.87
CA LEU A 172 19.68 -0.80 12.64
C LEU A 172 20.19 -2.23 12.75
N VAL A 173 20.61 -2.79 11.61
CA VAL A 173 21.39 -4.03 11.54
C VAL A 173 22.79 -3.66 11.08
N ARG A 174 23.81 -4.07 11.87
CA ARG A 174 25.23 -3.97 11.59
C ARG A 174 25.86 -5.35 11.74
N ASP A 175 26.55 -5.83 10.71
CA ASP A 175 27.21 -7.16 10.69
C ASP A 175 26.28 -8.32 11.08
N GLY A 176 24.98 -8.20 10.78
CA GLY A 176 23.95 -9.20 11.08
C GLY A 176 23.34 -9.08 12.47
N GLU A 177 23.81 -8.19 13.32
CA GLU A 177 23.28 -7.94 14.66
C GLU A 177 22.38 -6.71 14.69
N LYS A 178 21.26 -6.79 15.44
CA LYS A 178 20.37 -5.65 15.67
C LYS A 178 20.95 -4.77 16.77
N LEU A 179 21.18 -3.50 16.46
CA LEU A 179 21.72 -2.49 17.34
C LEU A 179 20.76 -1.32 17.51
N HIS A 180 20.81 -0.69 18.67
CA HIS A 180 20.14 0.56 18.97
C HIS A 180 21.17 1.66 19.20
N LEU A 181 21.10 2.70 18.41
CA LEU A 181 21.90 3.91 18.60
C LEU A 181 20.98 5.01 19.15
N GLU A 182 21.34 5.58 20.28
CA GLU A 182 20.60 6.65 20.94
C GLU A 182 21.22 8.01 20.67
N ASN A 183 20.38 9.02 20.49
CA ASN A 183 20.81 10.42 20.33
C ASN A 183 21.82 10.65 19.17
N VAL A 184 21.62 10.03 18.03
CA VAL A 184 22.47 10.24 16.84
C VAL A 184 22.11 11.58 16.22
N TYR A 185 23.08 12.48 16.14
CA TYR A 185 22.88 13.81 15.54
C TYR A 185 22.96 13.75 14.02
N ILE A 186 21.85 13.96 13.32
CA ILE A 186 21.77 13.99 11.86
C ILE A 186 21.04 15.25 11.43
N ALA A 187 21.81 16.27 11.04
CA ALA A 187 21.25 17.52 10.51
C ALA A 187 21.36 17.57 8.99
N PRO A 188 20.36 18.11 8.28
CA PRO A 188 20.49 18.40 6.86
C PRO A 188 21.61 19.42 6.63
N GLN A 189 22.37 19.23 5.56
CA GLN A 189 23.47 20.09 5.17
C GLN A 189 23.25 20.55 3.73
N GLU A 190 23.76 21.74 3.42
CA GLU A 190 23.76 22.27 2.05
C GLU A 190 24.89 21.65 1.22
N TYR A 191 24.50 21.07 0.07
CA TYR A 191 25.41 20.53 -0.92
C TYR A 191 25.18 21.20 -2.27
N GLU A 192 26.25 21.48 -3.00
CA GLU A 192 26.17 21.95 -4.38
C GLU A 192 26.12 20.73 -5.32
N LEU A 193 24.99 20.53 -6.00
CA LEU A 193 24.76 19.45 -6.96
C LEU A 193 24.32 20.07 -8.29
N ASN A 194 25.08 19.85 -9.35
CA ASN A 194 24.79 20.36 -10.70
C ASN A 194 24.57 21.90 -10.78
N GLY A 195 25.21 22.67 -9.87
CA GLY A 195 25.08 24.14 -9.82
C GLY A 195 23.84 24.62 -9.02
N GLU A 196 23.13 23.74 -8.36
CA GLU A 196 22.05 24.09 -7.44
C GLU A 196 22.45 23.72 -6.01
N THR A 197 22.10 24.58 -5.05
CA THR A 197 22.24 24.28 -3.62
C THR A 197 21.01 23.49 -3.16
N VAL A 198 21.24 22.29 -2.66
CA VAL A 198 20.19 21.41 -2.15
C VAL A 198 20.53 20.91 -0.75
N GLU A 199 19.52 20.78 0.09
CA GLU A 199 19.67 20.21 1.44
C GLU A 199 19.55 18.69 1.40
N TYR A 200 20.57 18.00 1.95
CA TYR A 200 20.58 16.55 2.12
C TYR A 200 21.08 16.16 3.51
N TYR A 201 20.66 14.98 3.98
CA TYR A 201 21.16 14.41 5.23
C TYR A 201 22.58 13.85 5.12
N GLY A 202 23.16 13.79 3.93
CA GLY A 202 24.58 13.53 3.71
C GLY A 202 25.02 12.07 3.70
N PHE A 203 24.14 11.12 3.32
CA PHE A 203 24.51 9.74 3.10
C PHE A 203 23.97 9.18 1.79
N TYR A 204 24.72 8.27 1.20
CA TYR A 204 24.30 7.50 0.05
C TYR A 204 23.74 6.16 0.50
N LEU A 205 22.67 5.72 -0.17
CA LEU A 205 22.04 4.44 0.08
C LEU A 205 22.41 3.43 -0.99
N ARG A 206 22.58 2.18 -0.58
CA ARG A 206 22.98 1.08 -1.45
C ARG A 206 21.86 0.70 -2.42
N ALA A 207 22.23 0.45 -3.68
CA ALA A 207 21.37 -0.14 -4.66
C ALA A 207 21.57 -1.67 -4.72
N GLU A 208 20.48 -2.43 -4.68
CA GLU A 208 20.48 -3.88 -4.90
C GLU A 208 19.94 -4.21 -6.30
N PRO A 209 20.48 -5.26 -6.99
CA PRO A 209 19.92 -5.75 -8.23
C PRO A 209 18.46 -6.19 -8.06
N ALA A 210 17.61 -5.86 -9.04
CA ALA A 210 16.17 -6.16 -9.01
C ALA A 210 15.86 -7.63 -9.30
N THR A 211 16.29 -8.54 -8.42
CA THR A 211 15.89 -9.96 -8.47
C THR A 211 14.39 -10.12 -8.24
N ALA A 212 13.80 -11.27 -8.62
CA ALA A 212 12.38 -11.55 -8.38
C ALA A 212 12.00 -11.39 -6.89
N GLY A 213 12.84 -11.86 -5.96
CA GLY A 213 12.61 -11.70 -4.52
C GLY A 213 12.63 -10.25 -4.08
N VAL A 214 13.57 -9.43 -4.59
CA VAL A 214 13.65 -7.99 -4.29
C VAL A 214 12.42 -7.27 -4.83
N LYS A 215 11.98 -7.58 -6.06
CA LYS A 215 10.76 -7.00 -6.65
C LYS A 215 9.53 -7.30 -5.80
N LEU A 216 9.34 -8.53 -5.37
CA LEU A 216 8.23 -8.92 -4.49
C LEU A 216 8.30 -8.19 -3.14
N ARG A 217 9.48 -8.15 -2.51
CA ARG A 217 9.69 -7.46 -1.23
C ARG A 217 9.38 -5.97 -1.33
N VAL A 218 9.93 -5.28 -2.34
CA VAL A 218 9.70 -3.85 -2.54
C VAL A 218 8.24 -3.57 -2.86
N THR A 219 7.59 -4.40 -3.70
CA THR A 219 6.16 -4.27 -4.00
C THR A 219 5.31 -4.40 -2.74
N TRP A 220 5.59 -5.41 -1.91
CA TRP A 220 4.88 -5.60 -0.64
C TRP A 220 5.01 -4.38 0.27
N TYR A 221 6.23 -3.92 0.52
CA TYR A 221 6.45 -2.76 1.38
C TYR A 221 5.90 -1.47 0.80
N SER A 222 5.88 -1.31 -0.52
CA SER A 222 5.21 -0.17 -1.17
C SER A 222 3.71 -0.17 -0.89
N CYS A 223 3.04 -1.33 -0.98
CA CYS A 223 1.62 -1.44 -0.62
C CYS A 223 1.38 -1.13 0.86
N VAL A 224 2.20 -1.69 1.77
CA VAL A 224 2.13 -1.41 3.21
C VAL A 224 2.33 0.08 3.49
N ASN A 225 3.28 0.72 2.80
CA ASN A 225 3.56 2.14 2.96
C ASN A 225 2.39 3.02 2.52
N VAL A 226 1.72 2.70 1.42
CA VAL A 226 0.50 3.40 0.98
C VAL A 226 -0.59 3.32 2.06
N VAL A 227 -0.83 2.13 2.63
CA VAL A 227 -1.81 1.96 3.72
C VAL A 227 -1.41 2.79 4.94
N ARG A 228 -0.12 2.77 5.31
CA ARG A 228 0.41 3.58 6.42
C ARG A 228 0.18 5.08 6.20
N LEU A 229 0.49 5.60 5.01
CA LEU A 229 0.30 7.01 4.67
C LEU A 229 -1.18 7.43 4.76
N VAL A 230 -2.10 6.56 4.30
CA VAL A 230 -3.54 6.82 4.44
C VAL A 230 -3.94 6.89 5.92
N ILE A 231 -3.48 5.94 6.75
CA ILE A 231 -3.80 5.95 8.20
C ILE A 231 -3.22 7.20 8.88
N GLU A 232 -2.00 7.60 8.52
CA GLU A 232 -1.36 8.81 9.06
C GLU A 232 -2.08 10.10 8.65
N SER A 233 -2.63 10.15 7.44
CA SER A 233 -3.39 11.31 6.95
C SER A 233 -4.75 11.50 7.64
N LEU A 234 -5.25 10.48 8.33
CA LEU A 234 -6.51 10.50 9.07
C LEU A 234 -6.35 10.89 10.55
N LYS A 235 -5.09 11.06 11.03
CA LYS A 235 -4.77 11.49 12.40
C LYS A 235 -4.59 13.00 12.50
#